data_c528bea871e8c70d240f48a8fb881ef9
#
_entry.id   c528bea871e8c70d240f48a8fb881ef9
#
_cell.length_a   1.000
_cell.length_b   1.000
_cell.length_c   1.000
_cell.angle_alpha   90.00
_cell.angle_beta   90.00
_cell.angle_gamma   90.00
#
_symmetry.space_group_name_H-M   'P 1'
#
loop_
_entity.id
_entity.type
_entity.pdbx_description
1 polymer ?
#
loop_
_entity_poly.entity_id
_entity_poly.type
_entity_poly.pdbx_seq_one_letter_code
_entity_poly.pdbx_strand_id
1 'polypeptide(L)'
;MAQKMLRGRGSLSRVKELMEKLGIARPLLVCGSTAAVFAEKTGLDIPRFSGFHPNPDFADCAAGADLYREMGCDGLISLGGGSAMDTAKGIKAMLLAENDAAALHSQLPEDTALPHIAIPTSAGTGAEATQIAVTYVDDQKVSLSHPALLPDGVVLDSALLDTLPDYHKKSCALDALCQGIESYWAQSATEDSRVHAYLAILGVLDNLRAYLAGDPHAADEMLEAAYRSGRAIQLSRTTAAHAMSYQLTKKLGYAHGHACMLTLPYLWEHLSMNEEALPVLMELADRMRLGNEVMAPRLLKGMLIDLGMEPEGRPDDATLDALADSVNVERLSNHPEALSRAELRRIYARALTPVSGMERQVCVDLWQYYGQ
;
A
#
# COMPACT_ATOMS: atom_id res chain seq x y z
N MET A 1 11.44 12.10 -14.00
CA MET A 1 10.50 13.24 -14.23
C MET A 1 9.40 13.22 -13.18
N ALA A 2 8.77 14.38 -12.90
CA ALA A 2 7.61 14.41 -11.99
C ALA A 2 6.39 13.81 -12.68
N GLN A 3 5.59 13.00 -11.95
CA GLN A 3 4.33 12.43 -12.45
C GLN A 3 3.35 13.53 -12.84
N LYS A 4 2.65 13.37 -13.97
CA LYS A 4 1.53 14.25 -14.36
C LYS A 4 0.26 13.81 -13.63
N MET A 5 -0.47 14.73 -13.01
CA MET A 5 -1.56 14.41 -12.12
C MET A 5 -2.90 14.98 -12.59
N LEU A 6 -3.96 14.17 -12.48
CA LEU A 6 -5.35 14.65 -12.40
C LEU A 6 -5.87 14.32 -11.01
N ARG A 7 -6.53 15.26 -10.34
CA ARG A 7 -7.04 15.11 -8.98
C ARG A 7 -8.48 15.58 -8.85
N GLY A 8 -9.16 15.00 -7.87
CA GLY A 8 -10.50 15.33 -7.45
C GLY A 8 -11.56 14.43 -8.06
N ARG A 9 -12.72 14.46 -7.43
CA ARG A 9 -13.86 13.61 -7.78
C ARG A 9 -14.34 13.85 -9.21
N GLY A 10 -14.46 12.79 -10.02
CA GLY A 10 -14.83 12.84 -11.43
C GLY A 10 -13.68 13.10 -12.40
N SER A 11 -12.43 13.19 -11.90
CA SER A 11 -11.26 13.50 -12.74
C SER A 11 -10.93 12.41 -13.78
N LEU A 12 -11.44 11.19 -13.62
CA LEU A 12 -11.28 10.12 -14.62
C LEU A 12 -11.83 10.51 -15.99
N SER A 13 -12.92 11.31 -16.07
CA SER A 13 -13.48 11.80 -17.30
C SER A 13 -12.49 12.61 -18.16
N ARG A 14 -11.42 13.10 -17.55
CA ARG A 14 -10.37 13.91 -18.18
C ARG A 14 -9.13 13.09 -18.56
N VAL A 15 -9.18 11.77 -18.46
CA VAL A 15 -8.01 10.90 -18.73
C VAL A 15 -7.43 11.11 -20.15
N LYS A 16 -8.28 11.46 -21.13
CA LYS A 16 -7.84 11.81 -22.50
C LYS A 16 -6.81 12.95 -22.54
N GLU A 17 -7.01 13.98 -21.72
CA GLU A 17 -6.04 15.09 -21.60
C GLU A 17 -4.66 14.59 -21.12
N LEU A 18 -4.66 13.61 -20.23
CA LEU A 18 -3.43 13.03 -19.70
C LEU A 18 -2.77 12.11 -20.73
N MET A 19 -3.57 11.32 -21.48
CA MET A 19 -3.09 10.50 -22.58
C MET A 19 -2.39 11.37 -23.65
N GLU A 20 -3.02 12.46 -24.07
CA GLU A 20 -2.46 13.40 -25.06
C GLU A 20 -1.13 14.00 -24.57
N LYS A 21 -1.07 14.44 -23.29
CA LYS A 21 0.16 14.96 -22.67
C LYS A 21 1.30 13.96 -22.58
N LEU A 22 0.98 12.66 -22.59
CA LEU A 22 1.93 11.56 -22.50
C LEU A 22 2.20 10.91 -23.87
N GLY A 23 1.51 11.34 -24.93
CA GLY A 23 1.67 10.81 -26.27
C GLY A 23 1.05 9.40 -26.44
N ILE A 24 0.04 9.06 -25.64
CA ILE A 24 -0.67 7.77 -25.70
C ILE A 24 -1.87 7.89 -26.62
N ALA A 25 -1.89 7.11 -27.69
CA ALA A 25 -3.00 7.05 -28.65
C ALA A 25 -3.80 5.75 -28.53
N ARG A 26 -3.13 4.64 -28.26
CA ARG A 26 -3.71 3.27 -28.19
C ARG A 26 -3.24 2.54 -26.94
N PRO A 27 -3.74 2.90 -25.74
CA PRO A 27 -3.33 2.23 -24.51
C PRO A 27 -3.91 0.82 -24.38
N LEU A 28 -3.20 -0.06 -23.65
CA LEU A 28 -3.79 -1.27 -23.09
C LEU A 28 -4.31 -0.94 -21.68
N LEU A 29 -5.62 -1.19 -21.45
CA LEU A 29 -6.23 -1.06 -20.11
C LEU A 29 -6.02 -2.35 -19.32
N VAL A 30 -5.28 -2.26 -18.23
CA VAL A 30 -5.09 -3.34 -17.25
C VAL A 30 -6.07 -3.12 -16.10
N CYS A 31 -7.11 -3.94 -16.02
CA CYS A 31 -8.16 -3.80 -15.00
C CYS A 31 -8.88 -5.11 -14.75
N GLY A 32 -9.45 -5.27 -13.55
CA GLY A 32 -10.38 -6.37 -13.23
C GLY A 32 -11.82 -6.04 -13.62
N SER A 33 -12.72 -6.09 -12.64
CA SER A 33 -14.18 -5.83 -12.83
C SER A 33 -14.52 -4.35 -13.11
N THR A 34 -13.57 -3.43 -13.01
CA THR A 34 -13.78 -1.98 -13.17
C THR A 34 -13.81 -1.48 -14.61
N ALA A 35 -13.68 -2.37 -15.59
CA ALA A 35 -13.64 -1.99 -17.01
C ALA A 35 -14.89 -1.23 -17.49
N ALA A 36 -16.08 -1.64 -17.06
CA ALA A 36 -17.32 -0.97 -17.41
C ALA A 36 -17.37 0.48 -16.91
N VAL A 37 -16.86 0.71 -15.70
CA VAL A 37 -16.74 2.05 -15.09
C VAL A 37 -15.81 2.95 -15.92
N PHE A 38 -14.72 2.39 -16.44
CA PHE A 38 -13.79 3.14 -17.30
C PHE A 38 -14.48 3.59 -18.59
N ALA A 39 -15.11 2.66 -19.31
CA ALA A 39 -15.80 2.96 -20.57
C ALA A 39 -16.94 3.98 -20.37
N GLU A 40 -17.75 3.82 -19.31
CA GLU A 40 -18.84 4.72 -18.97
C GLU A 40 -18.34 6.16 -18.70
N LYS A 41 -17.30 6.29 -17.85
CA LYS A 41 -16.81 7.61 -17.44
C LYS A 41 -15.96 8.31 -18.48
N THR A 42 -15.28 7.58 -19.37
CA THR A 42 -14.34 8.17 -20.35
C THR A 42 -14.87 8.18 -21.79
N GLY A 43 -15.86 7.33 -22.10
CA GLY A 43 -16.32 7.11 -23.47
C GLY A 43 -15.24 6.47 -24.36
N LEU A 44 -14.23 5.80 -23.78
CA LEU A 44 -13.17 5.11 -24.50
C LEU A 44 -13.46 3.62 -24.58
N ASP A 45 -13.39 3.09 -25.82
CA ASP A 45 -13.36 1.65 -26.08
C ASP A 45 -11.94 1.28 -26.52
N ILE A 46 -11.18 0.67 -25.59
CA ILE A 46 -9.78 0.36 -25.77
C ILE A 46 -9.48 -1.09 -25.42
N PRO A 47 -8.41 -1.70 -25.98
CA PRO A 47 -7.97 -3.04 -25.63
C PRO A 47 -7.82 -3.21 -24.11
N ARG A 48 -8.27 -4.37 -23.60
CA ARG A 48 -8.31 -4.65 -22.18
C ARG A 48 -7.63 -5.97 -21.84
N PHE A 49 -6.83 -5.96 -20.80
CA PHE A 49 -6.29 -7.14 -20.15
C PHE A 49 -6.89 -7.28 -18.73
N SER A 50 -7.53 -8.42 -18.47
CA SER A 50 -8.14 -8.76 -17.17
C SER A 50 -7.75 -10.16 -16.71
N GLY A 51 -6.79 -10.78 -17.36
CA GLY A 51 -6.34 -12.15 -17.11
C GLY A 51 -5.26 -12.24 -16.02
N PHE A 52 -5.44 -11.53 -14.90
CA PHE A 52 -4.49 -11.58 -13.77
C PHE A 52 -5.19 -11.95 -12.47
N HIS A 53 -4.45 -12.57 -11.57
CA HIS A 53 -4.92 -12.96 -10.25
C HIS A 53 -4.70 -11.86 -9.20
N PRO A 54 -5.44 -11.85 -8.07
CA PRO A 54 -5.01 -11.13 -6.88
C PRO A 54 -3.60 -11.59 -6.50
N ASN A 55 -2.66 -10.67 -6.30
CA ASN A 55 -1.22 -10.98 -6.22
C ASN A 55 -0.72 -11.65 -7.52
N PRO A 56 -0.50 -10.88 -8.59
CA PRO A 56 -0.34 -11.41 -9.95
C PRO A 56 0.89 -12.29 -10.08
N ASP A 57 0.74 -13.39 -10.83
CA ASP A 57 1.87 -14.20 -11.25
C ASP A 57 2.63 -13.51 -12.37
N PHE A 58 3.92 -13.81 -12.50
CA PHE A 58 4.75 -13.27 -13.57
C PHE A 58 4.26 -13.75 -14.95
N ALA A 59 3.66 -14.93 -15.02
CA ALA A 59 3.01 -15.43 -16.23
C ALA A 59 1.80 -14.57 -16.67
N ASP A 60 1.06 -13.98 -15.73
CA ASP A 60 -0.03 -13.04 -16.04
C ASP A 60 0.54 -11.80 -16.74
N CYS A 61 1.71 -11.31 -16.27
CA CYS A 61 2.41 -10.18 -16.87
C CYS A 61 2.87 -10.49 -18.30
N ALA A 62 3.37 -11.70 -18.54
CA ALA A 62 3.77 -12.16 -19.88
C ALA A 62 2.57 -12.18 -20.85
N ALA A 63 1.45 -12.76 -20.43
CA ALA A 63 0.23 -12.78 -21.25
C ALA A 63 -0.29 -11.36 -21.57
N GLY A 64 -0.18 -10.43 -20.61
CA GLY A 64 -0.52 -9.03 -20.84
C GLY A 64 0.43 -8.33 -21.81
N ALA A 65 1.71 -8.65 -21.77
CA ALA A 65 2.72 -8.11 -22.69
C ALA A 65 2.51 -8.62 -24.12
N ASP A 66 2.10 -9.88 -24.28
CA ASP A 66 1.77 -10.45 -25.59
C ASP A 66 0.54 -9.78 -26.18
N LEU A 67 -0.52 -9.60 -25.40
CA LEU A 67 -1.71 -8.87 -25.83
C LEU A 67 -1.37 -7.42 -26.22
N TYR A 68 -0.52 -6.74 -25.47
CA TYR A 68 -0.07 -5.38 -25.79
C TYR A 68 0.58 -5.32 -27.17
N ARG A 69 1.46 -6.28 -27.49
CA ARG A 69 2.13 -6.38 -28.80
C ARG A 69 1.14 -6.71 -29.93
N GLU A 70 0.25 -7.68 -29.70
CA GLU A 70 -0.78 -8.10 -30.68
C GLU A 70 -1.71 -6.95 -31.05
N MET A 71 -2.15 -6.18 -30.06
CA MET A 71 -3.07 -5.05 -30.28
C MET A 71 -2.36 -3.78 -30.77
N GLY A 72 -1.03 -3.77 -30.87
CA GLY A 72 -0.22 -2.62 -31.28
C GLY A 72 -0.42 -1.41 -30.37
N CYS A 73 -0.47 -1.65 -29.06
CA CYS A 73 -0.60 -0.59 -28.06
C CYS A 73 0.66 0.26 -27.96
N ASP A 74 0.53 1.51 -27.48
CA ASP A 74 1.62 2.49 -27.34
C ASP A 74 1.75 3.06 -25.91
N GLY A 75 0.94 2.56 -24.97
CA GLY A 75 0.96 2.94 -23.56
C GLY A 75 0.14 2.00 -22.71
N LEU A 76 0.21 2.18 -21.39
CA LEU A 76 -0.55 1.40 -20.41
C LEU A 76 -1.46 2.32 -19.59
N ILE A 77 -2.64 1.82 -19.26
CA ILE A 77 -3.52 2.39 -18.23
C ILE A 77 -3.82 1.28 -17.24
N SER A 78 -3.48 1.43 -15.97
CA SER A 78 -3.95 0.53 -14.91
C SER A 78 -5.09 1.15 -14.13
N LEU A 79 -6.21 0.44 -14.01
CA LEU A 79 -7.38 0.85 -13.23
C LEU A 79 -7.72 -0.24 -12.22
N GLY A 80 -7.49 0.03 -10.94
CA GLY A 80 -7.73 -0.95 -9.88
C GLY A 80 -6.95 -0.68 -8.60
N GLY A 81 -6.86 -1.69 -7.75
CA GLY A 81 -5.98 -1.69 -6.59
C GLY A 81 -4.55 -2.11 -6.95
N GLY A 82 -3.75 -2.44 -5.93
CA GLY A 82 -2.33 -2.83 -6.09
C GLY A 82 -2.10 -3.89 -7.16
N SER A 83 -2.93 -4.96 -7.21
CA SER A 83 -2.75 -6.05 -8.18
C SER A 83 -2.83 -5.58 -9.64
N ALA A 84 -3.77 -4.70 -9.99
CA ALA A 84 -3.86 -4.17 -11.35
C ALA A 84 -2.65 -3.30 -11.70
N MET A 85 -2.16 -2.51 -10.74
CA MET A 85 -0.99 -1.66 -10.94
C MET A 85 0.30 -2.47 -11.03
N ASP A 86 0.45 -3.49 -10.18
CA ASP A 86 1.60 -4.38 -10.18
C ASP A 86 1.65 -5.20 -11.48
N THR A 87 0.49 -5.69 -11.96
CA THR A 87 0.37 -6.34 -13.27
C THR A 87 0.81 -5.41 -14.40
N ALA A 88 0.32 -4.16 -14.43
CA ALA A 88 0.69 -3.20 -15.46
C ALA A 88 2.19 -2.87 -15.44
N LYS A 89 2.79 -2.73 -14.26
CA LYS A 89 4.24 -2.55 -14.11
C LYS A 89 5.01 -3.80 -14.52
N GLY A 90 4.53 -4.99 -14.20
CA GLY A 90 5.09 -6.25 -14.68
C GLY A 90 5.03 -6.37 -16.19
N ILE A 91 3.91 -6.03 -16.82
CA ILE A 91 3.77 -5.94 -18.29
C ILE A 91 4.81 -4.94 -18.84
N LYS A 92 4.93 -3.76 -18.22
CA LYS A 92 5.93 -2.75 -18.63
C LYS A 92 7.34 -3.31 -18.54
N ALA A 93 7.68 -4.03 -17.47
CA ALA A 93 8.98 -4.68 -17.31
C ALA A 93 9.27 -5.68 -18.43
N MET A 94 8.29 -6.55 -18.76
CA MET A 94 8.39 -7.54 -19.85
C MET A 94 8.52 -6.91 -21.23
N LEU A 95 7.93 -5.74 -21.44
CA LEU A 95 8.01 -5.01 -22.73
C LEU A 95 9.34 -4.29 -22.91
N LEU A 96 10.00 -3.92 -21.82
CA LEU A 96 11.25 -3.14 -21.82
C LEU A 96 12.50 -4.00 -21.71
N ALA A 97 12.39 -5.16 -21.06
CA ALA A 97 13.53 -6.06 -20.84
C ALA A 97 13.89 -6.84 -22.11
N GLU A 98 15.15 -7.25 -22.22
CA GLU A 98 15.63 -8.08 -23.32
C GLU A 98 15.06 -9.52 -23.27
N ASN A 99 14.75 -10.00 -22.07
CA ASN A 99 14.18 -11.32 -21.81
C ASN A 99 13.52 -11.38 -20.42
N ASP A 100 12.82 -12.47 -20.11
CA ASP A 100 12.08 -12.67 -18.87
C ASP A 100 12.98 -12.61 -17.62
N ALA A 101 14.18 -13.16 -17.69
CA ALA A 101 15.13 -13.11 -16.57
C ALA A 101 15.58 -11.66 -16.29
N ALA A 102 15.84 -10.87 -17.32
CA ALA A 102 16.15 -9.45 -17.18
C ALA A 102 14.96 -8.67 -16.58
N ALA A 103 13.72 -8.99 -16.98
CA ALA A 103 12.51 -8.39 -16.41
C ALA A 103 12.39 -8.71 -14.92
N LEU A 104 12.55 -9.98 -14.52
CA LEU A 104 12.48 -10.43 -13.13
C LEU A 104 13.55 -9.79 -12.24
N HIS A 105 14.72 -9.51 -12.78
CA HIS A 105 15.80 -8.84 -12.06
C HIS A 105 15.79 -7.32 -12.22
N SER A 106 14.71 -6.76 -12.79
CA SER A 106 14.57 -5.32 -13.05
C SER A 106 15.73 -4.70 -13.84
N GLN A 107 16.33 -5.49 -14.75
CA GLN A 107 17.37 -5.04 -15.68
C GLN A 107 16.71 -4.37 -16.88
N LEU A 108 16.29 -3.12 -16.70
CA LEU A 108 15.53 -2.35 -17.67
C LEU A 108 16.37 -1.15 -18.15
N PRO A 109 16.15 -0.65 -19.39
CA PRO A 109 16.80 0.56 -19.86
C PRO A 109 16.33 1.78 -19.05
N GLU A 110 17.22 2.75 -18.84
CA GLU A 110 16.93 3.98 -18.09
C GLU A 110 15.98 4.91 -18.85
N ASP A 111 16.16 5.04 -20.17
CA ASP A 111 15.31 5.87 -21.03
C ASP A 111 14.26 5.01 -21.73
N THR A 112 13.02 5.08 -21.24
CA THR A 112 11.92 4.32 -21.83
C THR A 112 10.84 5.22 -22.36
N ALA A 113 10.38 4.93 -23.57
CA ALA A 113 9.27 5.62 -24.23
C ALA A 113 7.92 4.91 -24.02
N LEU A 114 7.77 4.06 -23.01
CA LEU A 114 6.52 3.34 -22.70
C LEU A 114 5.78 4.02 -21.55
N PRO A 115 4.84 4.95 -21.84
CA PRO A 115 4.13 5.68 -20.80
C PRO A 115 3.07 4.81 -20.12
N HIS A 116 2.87 5.06 -18.80
CA HIS A 116 1.89 4.37 -17.97
C HIS A 116 1.08 5.38 -17.15
N ILE A 117 -0.25 5.31 -17.21
CA ILE A 117 -1.19 6.05 -16.37
C ILE A 117 -1.76 5.10 -15.32
N ALA A 118 -1.57 5.42 -14.04
CA ALA A 118 -2.15 4.65 -12.94
C ALA A 118 -3.39 5.34 -12.35
N ILE A 119 -4.46 4.57 -12.14
CA ILE A 119 -5.76 5.03 -11.66
C ILE A 119 -6.19 4.13 -10.50
N PRO A 120 -5.90 4.52 -9.23
CA PRO A 120 -6.28 3.72 -8.07
C PRO A 120 -7.79 3.71 -7.84
N THR A 121 -8.32 2.54 -7.44
CA THR A 121 -9.70 2.37 -6.98
C THR A 121 -9.78 2.00 -5.50
N SER A 122 -8.66 2.15 -4.79
CA SER A 122 -8.55 1.98 -3.35
C SER A 122 -7.59 3.02 -2.78
N ALA A 123 -7.84 3.49 -1.56
CA ALA A 123 -6.99 4.44 -0.87
C ALA A 123 -6.11 3.69 0.15
N GLY A 124 -5.03 3.05 -0.31
CA GLY A 124 -4.20 2.20 0.55
C GLY A 124 -2.77 2.05 0.07
N THR A 125 -2.54 1.19 -0.91
CA THR A 125 -1.19 0.74 -1.30
C THR A 125 -0.27 1.85 -1.80
N GLY A 126 -0.82 2.96 -2.33
CA GLY A 126 -0.01 3.99 -2.98
C GLY A 126 0.82 3.51 -4.16
N ALA A 127 0.45 2.37 -4.77
CA ALA A 127 1.21 1.75 -5.86
C ALA A 127 1.36 2.68 -7.06
N GLU A 128 0.42 3.59 -7.29
CA GLU A 128 0.48 4.64 -8.32
C GLU A 128 1.64 5.62 -8.13
N ALA A 129 2.18 5.69 -6.91
CA ALA A 129 3.27 6.59 -6.52
C ALA A 129 4.63 5.90 -6.40
N THR A 130 4.72 4.60 -6.71
CA THR A 130 5.94 3.80 -6.54
C THR A 130 6.45 3.22 -7.86
N GLN A 131 7.76 2.99 -7.91
CA GLN A 131 8.43 2.23 -8.97
C GLN A 131 8.47 0.71 -8.68
N ILE A 132 7.84 0.30 -7.59
CA ILE A 132 7.86 -1.08 -7.11
C ILE A 132 6.62 -1.80 -7.66
N ALA A 133 6.80 -3.05 -8.07
CA ALA A 133 5.71 -3.99 -8.34
C ALA A 133 5.99 -5.32 -7.65
N VAL A 134 4.94 -5.95 -7.17
CA VAL A 134 5.01 -7.29 -6.58
C VAL A 134 4.40 -8.29 -7.55
N THR A 135 5.15 -9.34 -7.85
CA THR A 135 4.69 -10.48 -8.64
C THR A 135 5.11 -11.79 -7.97
N TYR A 136 4.59 -12.90 -8.46
CA TYR A 136 4.90 -14.21 -7.93
C TYR A 136 5.49 -15.08 -9.04
N VAL A 137 6.48 -15.90 -8.67
CA VAL A 137 7.08 -16.96 -9.50
C VAL A 137 7.13 -18.21 -8.65
N ASP A 138 6.47 -19.29 -9.05
CA ASP A 138 6.40 -20.55 -8.29
C ASP A 138 6.02 -20.31 -6.80
N ASP A 139 4.96 -19.54 -6.56
CA ASP A 139 4.51 -19.14 -5.21
C ASP A 139 5.53 -18.29 -4.39
N GLN A 140 6.64 -17.90 -4.99
CA GLN A 140 7.63 -17.04 -4.35
C GLN A 140 7.38 -15.59 -4.73
N LYS A 141 7.32 -14.74 -3.69
CA LYS A 141 7.14 -13.29 -3.87
C LYS A 141 8.41 -12.65 -4.43
N VAL A 142 8.31 -12.07 -5.61
CA VAL A 142 9.36 -11.28 -6.27
C VAL A 142 8.96 -9.80 -6.27
N SER A 143 9.90 -8.93 -5.97
CA SER A 143 9.68 -7.48 -6.03
C SER A 143 10.50 -6.90 -7.18
N LEU A 144 9.82 -6.41 -8.21
CA LEU A 144 10.44 -5.62 -9.28
C LEU A 144 10.61 -4.18 -8.78
N SER A 145 11.75 -3.56 -9.04
CA SER A 145 11.98 -2.17 -8.64
C SER A 145 12.93 -1.49 -9.63
N HIS A 146 12.40 -0.58 -10.45
CA HIS A 146 13.19 0.20 -11.39
C HIS A 146 12.51 1.55 -11.67
N PRO A 147 13.26 2.67 -11.84
CA PRO A 147 12.68 3.98 -12.13
C PRO A 147 11.70 3.99 -13.31
N ALA A 148 11.95 3.19 -14.34
CA ALA A 148 11.09 3.04 -15.50
C ALA A 148 9.68 2.53 -15.16
N LEU A 149 9.49 1.84 -14.03
CA LEU A 149 8.19 1.29 -13.61
C LEU A 149 7.31 2.31 -12.87
N LEU A 150 7.89 3.46 -12.47
CA LEU A 150 7.08 4.55 -11.89
C LEU A 150 6.06 5.01 -12.95
N PRO A 151 4.77 5.08 -12.64
CA PRO A 151 3.78 5.60 -13.57
C PRO A 151 4.08 7.06 -13.97
N ASP A 152 3.93 7.38 -15.26
CA ASP A 152 4.17 8.71 -15.80
C ASP A 152 3.03 9.67 -15.51
N GLY A 153 1.82 9.11 -15.40
CA GLY A 153 0.60 9.82 -15.08
C GLY A 153 -0.20 9.14 -13.98
N VAL A 154 -0.91 9.93 -13.18
CA VAL A 154 -1.79 9.43 -12.11
C VAL A 154 -3.12 10.16 -12.13
N VAL A 155 -4.22 9.41 -11.97
CA VAL A 155 -5.56 9.99 -11.82
C VAL A 155 -6.10 9.60 -10.45
N LEU A 156 -6.22 10.57 -9.56
CA LEU A 156 -6.80 10.41 -8.23
C LEU A 156 -8.27 10.86 -8.26
N ASP A 157 -9.17 9.91 -8.55
CA ASP A 157 -10.64 10.14 -8.61
C ASP A 157 -11.32 9.40 -7.47
N SER A 158 -11.71 10.11 -6.42
CA SER A 158 -12.35 9.53 -5.23
C SER A 158 -13.71 8.88 -5.50
N ALA A 159 -14.39 9.22 -6.61
CA ALA A 159 -15.61 8.52 -6.99
C ALA A 159 -15.41 7.02 -7.25
N LEU A 160 -14.17 6.60 -7.52
CA LEU A 160 -13.83 5.20 -7.70
C LEU A 160 -13.77 4.41 -6.39
N LEU A 161 -13.76 5.09 -5.24
CA LEU A 161 -13.77 4.47 -3.91
C LEU A 161 -15.19 4.14 -3.42
N ASP A 162 -16.22 4.70 -4.05
CA ASP A 162 -17.62 4.59 -3.56
C ASP A 162 -18.09 3.14 -3.43
N THR A 163 -17.70 2.29 -4.38
CA THR A 163 -18.14 0.89 -4.47
C THR A 163 -17.21 -0.09 -3.74
N LEU A 164 -16.13 0.40 -3.13
CA LEU A 164 -15.23 -0.47 -2.39
C LEU A 164 -15.92 -1.00 -1.14
N PRO A 165 -15.93 -2.34 -0.88
CA PRO A 165 -16.53 -2.91 0.32
C PRO A 165 -15.93 -2.34 1.60
N ASP A 166 -16.73 -2.19 2.66
CA ASP A 166 -16.35 -1.54 3.92
C ASP A 166 -15.06 -2.12 4.54
N TYR A 167 -14.95 -3.44 4.62
CA TYR A 167 -13.73 -4.10 5.11
C TYR A 167 -12.48 -3.70 4.31
N HIS A 168 -12.59 -3.59 3.00
CA HIS A 168 -11.47 -3.17 2.15
C HIS A 168 -11.19 -1.67 2.27
N LYS A 169 -12.20 -0.81 2.47
CA LYS A 169 -11.99 0.60 2.80
C LYS A 169 -11.14 0.75 4.05
N LYS A 170 -11.52 0.05 5.12
CA LYS A 170 -10.79 0.02 6.40
C LYS A 170 -9.38 -0.51 6.23
N SER A 171 -9.24 -1.69 5.63
CA SER A 171 -7.92 -2.31 5.44
C SER A 171 -6.97 -1.44 4.60
N CYS A 172 -7.45 -0.82 3.53
CA CYS A 172 -6.64 0.08 2.70
C CYS A 172 -6.20 1.32 3.48
N ALA A 173 -7.11 1.94 4.24
CA ALA A 173 -6.77 3.08 5.08
C ALA A 173 -5.69 2.74 6.12
N LEU A 174 -5.80 1.57 6.75
CA LEU A 174 -4.79 1.06 7.68
C LEU A 174 -3.46 0.77 7.00
N ASP A 175 -3.46 0.31 5.74
CA ASP A 175 -2.25 0.11 4.94
C ASP A 175 -1.48 1.43 4.73
N ALA A 176 -2.18 2.48 4.26
CA ALA A 176 -1.60 3.80 4.08
C ALA A 176 -1.03 4.38 5.39
N LEU A 177 -1.73 4.18 6.52
CA LEU A 177 -1.25 4.60 7.84
C LEU A 177 0.00 3.83 8.26
N CYS A 178 0.01 2.50 8.11
CA CYS A 178 1.17 1.66 8.42
C CYS A 178 2.38 2.06 7.57
N GLN A 179 2.19 2.26 6.27
CA GLN A 179 3.25 2.71 5.36
C GLN A 179 3.83 4.06 5.80
N GLY A 180 2.97 5.01 6.18
CA GLY A 180 3.41 6.31 6.70
C GLY A 180 4.26 6.16 7.97
N ILE A 181 3.77 5.42 8.97
CA ILE A 181 4.47 5.21 10.24
C ILE A 181 5.79 4.48 10.01
N GLU A 182 5.80 3.39 9.26
CA GLU A 182 7.02 2.63 8.99
C GLU A 182 8.04 3.42 8.17
N SER A 183 7.59 4.18 7.17
CA SER A 183 8.45 5.08 6.39
C SER A 183 9.12 6.14 7.26
N TYR A 184 8.42 6.64 8.30
CA TYR A 184 8.91 7.70 9.16
C TYR A 184 10.11 7.24 10.01
N TRP A 185 10.05 6.04 10.57
CA TRP A 185 11.10 5.48 11.43
C TRP A 185 12.11 4.58 10.71
N ALA A 186 11.91 4.29 9.40
CA ALA A 186 12.80 3.40 8.65
C ALA A 186 14.27 3.83 8.73
N GLN A 187 15.21 2.88 8.72
CA GLN A 187 16.65 3.19 8.66
C GLN A 187 17.02 4.02 7.43
N SER A 188 16.36 3.75 6.30
CA SER A 188 16.53 4.49 5.04
C SER A 188 15.67 5.75 4.93
N ALA A 189 15.01 6.18 6.02
CA ALA A 189 14.19 7.39 6.01
C ALA A 189 15.02 8.64 5.69
N THR A 190 14.48 9.48 4.81
CA THR A 190 15.01 10.79 4.47
C THR A 190 14.08 11.89 4.96
N GLU A 191 14.52 13.14 4.95
CA GLU A 191 13.65 14.27 5.27
C GLU A 191 12.42 14.30 4.34
N ASP A 192 12.63 14.12 3.02
CA ASP A 192 11.54 14.08 2.05
C ASP A 192 10.56 12.92 2.32
N SER A 193 11.06 11.72 2.65
CA SER A 193 10.19 10.59 2.97
C SER A 193 9.37 10.86 4.24
N ARG A 194 9.96 11.48 5.26
CA ARG A 194 9.26 11.85 6.50
C ARG A 194 8.17 12.89 6.29
N VAL A 195 8.38 13.86 5.40
CA VAL A 195 7.34 14.83 5.02
C VAL A 195 6.15 14.10 4.41
N HIS A 196 6.38 13.24 3.43
CA HIS A 196 5.31 12.45 2.81
C HIS A 196 4.63 11.52 3.81
N ALA A 197 5.39 10.83 4.65
CA ALA A 197 4.91 9.95 5.70
C ALA A 197 3.99 10.68 6.69
N TYR A 198 4.41 11.83 7.18
CA TYR A 198 3.63 12.68 8.08
C TYR A 198 2.31 13.12 7.46
N LEU A 199 2.32 13.58 6.19
CA LEU A 199 1.12 13.98 5.48
C LEU A 199 0.15 12.80 5.28
N ALA A 200 0.68 11.60 5.00
CA ALA A 200 -0.12 10.39 4.90
C ALA A 200 -0.77 10.02 6.24
N ILE A 201 0.00 10.02 7.32
CA ILE A 201 -0.48 9.70 8.68
C ILE A 201 -1.62 10.63 9.08
N LEU A 202 -1.41 11.95 8.99
CA LEU A 202 -2.45 12.91 9.35
C LEU A 202 -3.67 12.83 8.42
N GLY A 203 -3.43 12.67 7.11
CA GLY A 203 -4.51 12.51 6.15
C GLY A 203 -5.45 11.34 6.50
N VAL A 204 -4.88 10.20 6.92
CA VAL A 204 -5.68 9.06 7.39
C VAL A 204 -6.35 9.34 8.73
N LEU A 205 -5.60 9.81 9.73
CA LEU A 205 -6.13 10.01 11.09
C LEU A 205 -7.26 11.03 11.13
N ASP A 206 -7.15 12.11 10.36
CA ASP A 206 -8.12 13.21 10.36
C ASP A 206 -9.38 12.87 9.53
N ASN A 207 -9.28 11.99 8.51
CA ASN A 207 -10.37 11.78 7.55
C ASN A 207 -11.04 10.40 7.61
N LEU A 208 -10.43 9.40 8.28
CA LEU A 208 -10.92 8.02 8.24
C LEU A 208 -12.40 7.88 8.62
N ARG A 209 -12.84 8.51 9.71
CA ARG A 209 -14.24 8.41 10.18
C ARG A 209 -15.23 9.02 9.19
N ALA A 210 -14.94 10.22 8.69
CA ALA A 210 -15.77 10.88 7.71
C ALA A 210 -15.81 10.10 6.39
N TYR A 211 -14.67 9.56 5.95
CA TYR A 211 -14.58 8.69 4.77
C TYR A 211 -15.46 7.44 4.90
N LEU A 212 -15.41 6.74 6.04
CA LEU A 212 -16.25 5.58 6.30
C LEU A 212 -17.73 5.93 6.43
N ALA A 213 -18.04 7.16 6.84
CA ALA A 213 -19.39 7.71 6.84
C ALA A 213 -19.88 8.14 5.45
N GLY A 214 -19.03 8.07 4.41
CA GLY A 214 -19.38 8.38 3.02
C GLY A 214 -19.17 9.85 2.62
N ASP A 215 -18.40 10.63 3.38
CA ASP A 215 -18.07 12.00 3.03
C ASP A 215 -17.18 12.06 1.79
N PRO A 216 -17.60 12.74 0.69
CA PRO A 216 -16.84 12.80 -0.55
C PRO A 216 -15.52 13.58 -0.43
N HIS A 217 -15.45 14.60 0.42
CA HIS A 217 -14.23 15.37 0.65
C HIS A 217 -13.21 14.51 1.41
N ALA A 218 -13.66 13.82 2.45
CA ALA A 218 -12.79 12.87 3.16
C ALA A 218 -12.29 11.75 2.24
N ALA A 219 -13.08 11.33 1.26
CA ALA A 219 -12.64 10.36 0.26
C ALA A 219 -11.50 10.91 -0.64
N ASP A 220 -11.56 12.18 -1.05
CA ASP A 220 -10.46 12.87 -1.76
C ASP A 220 -9.19 12.89 -0.90
N GLU A 221 -9.30 13.29 0.38
CA GLU A 221 -8.18 13.36 1.31
C GLU A 221 -7.58 11.99 1.61
N MET A 222 -8.40 10.95 1.76
CA MET A 222 -7.92 9.57 1.94
C MET A 222 -7.13 9.08 0.72
N LEU A 223 -7.57 9.41 -0.49
CA LEU A 223 -6.86 9.02 -1.72
C LEU A 223 -5.53 9.78 -1.85
N GLU A 224 -5.50 11.06 -1.50
CA GLU A 224 -4.25 11.83 -1.43
C GLU A 224 -3.32 11.28 -0.34
N ALA A 225 -3.85 10.90 0.84
CA ALA A 225 -3.06 10.28 1.90
C ALA A 225 -2.41 8.96 1.45
N ALA A 226 -3.14 8.11 0.73
CA ALA A 226 -2.61 6.88 0.14
C ALA A 226 -1.51 7.17 -0.90
N TYR A 227 -1.71 8.16 -1.77
CA TYR A 227 -0.67 8.61 -2.70
C TYR A 227 0.58 9.09 -1.95
N ARG A 228 0.41 9.87 -0.86
CA ARG A 228 1.51 10.33 0.00
C ARG A 228 2.24 9.17 0.67
N SER A 229 1.52 8.16 1.17
CA SER A 229 2.15 6.97 1.75
C SER A 229 2.99 6.23 0.72
N GLY A 230 2.49 6.08 -0.51
CA GLY A 230 3.24 5.54 -1.64
C GLY A 230 4.51 6.35 -1.94
N ARG A 231 4.43 7.70 -1.94
CA ARG A 231 5.60 8.58 -2.10
C ARG A 231 6.62 8.39 -0.97
N ALA A 232 6.16 8.21 0.26
CA ALA A 232 7.02 7.97 1.40
C ALA A 232 7.82 6.66 1.24
N ILE A 233 7.13 5.54 0.98
CA ILE A 233 7.77 4.23 0.82
C ILE A 233 8.58 4.11 -0.48
N GLN A 234 8.29 4.91 -1.49
CA GLN A 234 9.13 5.02 -2.69
C GLN A 234 10.57 5.43 -2.32
N LEU A 235 10.72 6.27 -1.30
CA LEU A 235 12.00 6.81 -0.84
C LEU A 235 12.64 5.96 0.26
N SER A 236 11.83 5.49 1.23
CA SER A 236 12.31 4.83 2.45
C SER A 236 12.01 3.34 2.53
N ARG A 237 11.10 2.82 1.69
CA ARG A 237 10.53 1.47 1.83
C ARG A 237 9.75 1.29 3.16
N THR A 238 9.19 0.08 3.37
CA THR A 238 8.53 -0.35 4.61
C THR A 238 9.50 -1.13 5.51
N THR A 239 9.02 -1.56 6.68
CA THR A 239 9.83 -2.23 7.70
C THR A 239 9.17 -3.53 8.20
N ALA A 240 9.17 -3.78 9.50
CA ALA A 240 8.78 -5.05 10.10
C ALA A 240 7.29 -5.36 10.00
N ALA A 241 6.36 -4.38 10.11
CA ALA A 241 4.93 -4.69 10.03
C ALA A 241 4.55 -5.28 8.67
N HIS A 242 5.07 -4.71 7.59
CA HIS A 242 4.89 -5.26 6.24
C HIS A 242 5.61 -6.59 6.04
N ALA A 243 6.81 -6.78 6.61
CA ALA A 243 7.51 -8.06 6.54
C ALA A 243 6.74 -9.18 7.26
N MET A 244 6.10 -8.86 8.38
CA MET A 244 5.30 -9.79 9.20
C MET A 244 3.91 -10.04 8.62
N SER A 245 3.32 -9.12 7.85
CA SER A 245 1.94 -9.22 7.34
C SER A 245 1.72 -10.38 6.37
N TYR A 246 2.76 -10.79 5.64
CA TYR A 246 2.64 -11.72 4.53
C TYR A 246 1.96 -13.04 4.89
N GLN A 247 2.41 -13.68 5.97
CA GLN A 247 1.82 -14.95 6.42
C GLN A 247 0.48 -14.77 7.13
N LEU A 248 0.24 -13.62 7.74
CA LEU A 248 -1.07 -13.29 8.29
C LEU A 248 -2.11 -13.23 7.16
N THR A 249 -1.75 -12.66 6.02
CA THR A 249 -2.61 -12.65 4.82
C THR A 249 -2.76 -14.06 4.24
N LYS A 250 -1.66 -14.78 4.01
CA LYS A 250 -1.69 -16.07 3.30
C LYS A 250 -2.33 -17.18 4.12
N LYS A 251 -2.07 -17.25 5.43
CA LYS A 251 -2.53 -18.35 6.31
C LYS A 251 -3.80 -18.04 7.08
N LEU A 252 -3.96 -16.78 7.52
CA LEU A 252 -5.09 -16.39 8.37
C LEU A 252 -6.15 -15.57 7.64
N GLY A 253 -5.92 -15.23 6.36
CA GLY A 253 -6.91 -14.58 5.51
C GLY A 253 -7.14 -13.10 5.76
N TYR A 254 -6.33 -12.45 6.60
CA TYR A 254 -6.43 -10.99 6.80
C TYR A 254 -6.06 -10.25 5.52
N ALA A 255 -6.81 -9.20 5.15
CA ALA A 255 -6.38 -8.31 4.10
C ALA A 255 -5.07 -7.61 4.49
N HIS A 256 -4.26 -7.23 3.50
CA HIS A 256 -2.87 -6.80 3.70
C HIS A 256 -2.69 -5.69 4.74
N GLY A 257 -3.39 -4.56 4.59
CA GLY A 257 -3.28 -3.44 5.53
C GLY A 257 -3.80 -3.78 6.93
N HIS A 258 -4.83 -4.64 7.03
CA HIS A 258 -5.27 -5.17 8.31
C HIS A 258 -4.15 -5.99 8.97
N ALA A 259 -3.52 -6.90 8.23
CA ALA A 259 -2.40 -7.71 8.72
C ALA A 259 -1.22 -6.85 9.20
N CYS A 260 -0.88 -5.78 8.48
CA CYS A 260 0.16 -4.83 8.90
C CYS A 260 -0.22 -4.15 10.23
N MET A 261 -1.45 -3.65 10.32
CA MET A 261 -1.91 -2.90 11.50
C MET A 261 -2.01 -3.78 12.76
N LEU A 262 -2.29 -5.08 12.64
CA LEU A 262 -2.29 -5.98 13.80
C LEU A 262 -0.94 -6.01 14.53
N THR A 263 0.17 -5.93 13.80
CA THR A 263 1.53 -6.02 14.37
C THR A 263 2.13 -4.65 14.73
N LEU A 264 1.75 -3.60 14.02
CA LEU A 264 2.34 -2.27 14.13
C LEU A 264 2.34 -1.68 15.55
N PRO A 265 1.25 -1.70 16.34
CA PRO A 265 1.24 -1.18 17.70
C PRO A 265 2.27 -1.87 18.60
N TYR A 266 2.47 -3.16 18.44
CA TYR A 266 3.39 -3.96 19.26
C TYR A 266 4.86 -3.81 18.80
N LEU A 267 5.09 -3.54 17.53
CA LEU A 267 6.40 -3.11 17.01
C LEU A 267 6.78 -1.73 17.54
N TRP A 268 5.83 -0.79 17.62
CA TRP A 268 6.06 0.52 18.25
C TRP A 268 6.44 0.38 19.72
N GLU A 269 5.66 -0.42 20.49
CA GLU A 269 5.98 -0.68 21.92
C GLU A 269 7.36 -1.34 22.09
N HIS A 270 7.75 -2.23 21.17
CA HIS A 270 9.07 -2.84 21.18
C HIS A 270 10.17 -1.80 20.92
N LEU A 271 10.01 -1.00 19.86
CA LEU A 271 10.96 0.07 19.53
C LEU A 271 11.06 1.15 20.60
N SER A 272 10.02 1.40 21.39
CA SER A 272 10.06 2.36 22.51
C SER A 272 11.04 1.94 23.62
N MET A 273 11.49 0.69 23.63
CA MET A 273 12.54 0.20 24.55
C MET A 273 13.96 0.40 24.00
N ASN A 274 14.10 0.82 22.75
CA ASN A 274 15.38 1.05 22.09
C ASN A 274 15.76 2.53 22.18
N GLU A 275 16.90 2.82 22.85
CA GLU A 275 17.36 4.20 23.10
C GLU A 275 17.65 4.97 21.81
N GLU A 276 18.07 4.31 20.71
CA GLU A 276 18.37 4.95 19.44
C GLU A 276 17.09 5.27 18.63
N ALA A 277 16.07 4.43 18.75
CA ALA A 277 14.79 4.62 18.06
C ALA A 277 13.84 5.58 18.80
N LEU A 278 13.94 5.66 20.13
CA LEU A 278 13.03 6.42 20.97
C LEU A 278 12.88 7.90 20.55
N PRO A 279 13.92 8.66 20.20
CA PRO A 279 13.77 10.06 19.79
C PRO A 279 12.87 10.23 18.55
N VAL A 280 12.97 9.35 17.56
CA VAL A 280 12.12 9.44 16.36
C VAL A 280 10.68 9.05 16.66
N LEU A 281 10.44 8.13 17.60
CA LEU A 281 9.09 7.77 18.04
C LEU A 281 8.43 8.91 18.82
N MET A 282 9.18 9.60 19.68
CA MET A 282 8.71 10.80 20.41
C MET A 282 8.34 11.91 19.43
N GLU A 283 9.21 12.21 18.46
CA GLU A 283 8.92 13.19 17.40
C GLU A 283 7.68 12.83 16.62
N LEU A 284 7.54 11.57 16.21
CA LEU A 284 6.37 11.11 15.45
C LEU A 284 5.09 11.20 16.28
N ALA A 285 5.11 10.80 17.54
CA ALA A 285 3.97 10.91 18.45
C ALA A 285 3.52 12.37 18.65
N ASP A 286 4.47 13.30 18.79
CA ASP A 286 4.17 14.74 18.86
C ASP A 286 3.51 15.22 17.56
N ARG A 287 4.05 14.85 16.38
CA ARG A 287 3.44 15.14 15.08
C ARG A 287 2.05 14.53 14.91
N MET A 288 1.80 13.37 15.51
CA MET A 288 0.48 12.74 15.61
C MET A 288 -0.42 13.39 16.68
N ARG A 289 0.00 14.48 17.33
CA ARG A 289 -0.75 15.22 18.38
C ARG A 289 -1.05 14.36 19.62
N LEU A 290 -0.16 13.44 19.98
CA LEU A 290 -0.38 12.48 21.07
C LEU A 290 0.35 12.82 22.37
N GLY A 291 1.23 13.83 22.38
CA GLY A 291 1.96 14.30 23.55
C GLY A 291 3.10 13.39 24.01
N ASN A 292 3.03 12.09 23.83
CA ASN A 292 4.12 11.14 24.07
C ASN A 292 3.98 9.85 23.24
N GLU A 293 5.08 9.11 23.10
CA GLU A 293 5.19 7.91 22.26
C GLU A 293 4.34 6.74 22.75
N VAL A 294 4.05 6.65 24.05
CA VAL A 294 3.25 5.55 24.65
C VAL A 294 1.79 5.63 24.21
N MET A 295 1.32 6.80 23.79
CA MET A 295 -0.07 6.97 23.33
C MET A 295 -0.29 6.44 21.91
N ALA A 296 0.73 6.43 21.05
CA ALA A 296 0.58 5.98 19.67
C ALA A 296 0.11 4.51 19.56
N PRO A 297 0.75 3.51 20.18
CA PRO A 297 0.26 2.14 20.12
C PRO A 297 -1.14 1.96 20.71
N ARG A 298 -1.50 2.75 21.74
CA ARG A 298 -2.88 2.73 22.29
C ARG A 298 -3.90 3.28 21.32
N LEU A 299 -3.58 4.38 20.64
CA LEU A 299 -4.41 4.95 19.57
C LEU A 299 -4.66 3.92 18.47
N LEU A 300 -3.59 3.28 17.96
CA LEU A 300 -3.66 2.29 16.88
C LEU A 300 -4.49 1.06 17.30
N LYS A 301 -4.34 0.57 18.53
CA LYS A 301 -5.19 -0.49 19.09
C LYS A 301 -6.64 -0.04 19.19
N GLY A 302 -6.89 1.19 19.64
CA GLY A 302 -8.23 1.78 19.71
C GLY A 302 -8.90 1.87 18.35
N MET A 303 -8.13 2.22 17.29
CA MET A 303 -8.63 2.19 15.91
C MET A 303 -9.07 0.78 15.49
N LEU A 304 -8.26 -0.26 15.74
CA LEU A 304 -8.61 -1.65 15.42
C LEU A 304 -9.91 -2.08 16.13
N ILE A 305 -10.07 -1.71 17.39
CA ILE A 305 -11.26 -2.02 18.19
C ILE A 305 -12.51 -1.33 17.60
N ASP A 306 -12.44 -0.03 17.37
CA ASP A 306 -13.57 0.78 16.88
C ASP A 306 -14.00 0.38 15.47
N LEU A 307 -13.03 0.00 14.63
CA LEU A 307 -13.28 -0.49 13.27
C LEU A 307 -13.82 -1.94 13.22
N GLY A 308 -13.86 -2.66 14.35
CA GLY A 308 -14.21 -4.08 14.40
C GLY A 308 -13.19 -4.97 13.67
N MET A 309 -11.91 -4.59 13.74
CA MET A 309 -10.80 -5.27 13.07
C MET A 309 -9.79 -5.87 14.06
N GLU A 310 -10.25 -6.26 15.23
CA GLU A 310 -9.43 -7.00 16.19
C GLU A 310 -9.18 -8.44 15.73
N PRO A 311 -8.11 -9.11 16.21
CA PRO A 311 -7.91 -10.52 15.95
C PRO A 311 -9.02 -11.35 16.60
N GLU A 312 -9.42 -12.46 15.96
CA GLU A 312 -10.46 -13.36 16.49
C GLU A 312 -10.02 -14.09 17.76
N GLY A 313 -8.72 -14.28 17.95
CA GLY A 313 -8.13 -14.93 19.12
C GLY A 313 -6.69 -15.36 18.86
N ARG A 314 -5.98 -15.65 19.96
CA ARG A 314 -4.58 -16.08 19.89
C ARG A 314 -4.47 -17.46 19.24
N PRO A 315 -3.66 -17.62 18.16
CA PRO A 315 -3.37 -18.92 17.57
C PRO A 315 -2.62 -19.85 18.56
N ASP A 316 -2.57 -21.13 18.23
CA ASP A 316 -1.74 -22.09 18.95
C ASP A 316 -0.22 -21.79 18.77
N ASP A 317 0.58 -22.39 19.64
CA ASP A 317 2.02 -22.16 19.66
C ASP A 317 2.71 -22.63 18.37
N ALA A 318 2.21 -23.69 17.73
CA ALA A 318 2.77 -24.18 16.46
C ALA A 318 2.54 -23.16 15.32
N THR A 319 1.38 -22.55 15.27
CA THR A 319 1.07 -21.46 14.32
C THR A 319 1.94 -20.25 14.58
N LEU A 320 2.13 -19.84 15.85
CA LEU A 320 3.00 -18.72 16.22
C LEU A 320 4.47 -18.97 15.83
N ASP A 321 4.96 -20.19 16.03
CA ASP A 321 6.30 -20.60 15.61
C ASP A 321 6.45 -20.53 14.09
N ALA A 322 5.48 -21.09 13.35
CA ALA A 322 5.48 -21.06 11.89
C ALA A 322 5.39 -19.64 11.31
N LEU A 323 4.67 -18.72 11.96
CA LEU A 323 4.63 -17.31 11.58
C LEU A 323 6.00 -16.65 11.78
N ALA A 324 6.63 -16.85 12.93
CA ALA A 324 7.95 -16.29 13.24
C ALA A 324 9.05 -16.82 12.29
N ASP A 325 9.02 -18.12 11.96
CA ASP A 325 9.99 -18.76 11.06
C ASP A 325 9.85 -18.30 9.60
N SER A 326 8.69 -17.80 9.22
CA SER A 326 8.38 -17.40 7.84
C SER A 326 8.76 -15.97 7.47
N VAL A 327 9.16 -15.17 8.45
CA VAL A 327 9.50 -13.75 8.19
C VAL A 327 10.83 -13.68 7.43
N ASN A 328 10.83 -13.04 6.27
CA ASN A 328 12.05 -12.83 5.50
C ASN A 328 12.94 -11.79 6.20
N VAL A 329 14.09 -12.24 6.69
CA VAL A 329 15.06 -11.42 7.45
C VAL A 329 15.61 -10.25 6.62
N GLU A 330 15.79 -10.43 5.30
CA GLU A 330 16.26 -9.33 4.43
C GLU A 330 15.30 -8.14 4.43
N ARG A 331 13.99 -8.40 4.57
CA ARG A 331 12.96 -7.36 4.64
C ARG A 331 12.93 -6.65 5.99
N LEU A 332 13.54 -7.22 7.02
CA LEU A 332 13.73 -6.59 8.33
C LEU A 332 14.91 -5.62 8.35
N SER A 333 15.82 -5.67 7.38
CA SER A 333 17.05 -4.86 7.36
C SER A 333 16.81 -3.35 7.39
N ASN A 334 15.61 -2.91 7.01
CA ASN A 334 15.20 -1.49 7.05
C ASN A 334 14.49 -1.09 8.36
N HIS A 335 14.22 -2.06 9.25
CA HIS A 335 13.64 -1.77 10.55
C HIS A 335 14.72 -1.17 11.47
N PRO A 336 14.41 -0.17 12.34
CA PRO A 336 15.42 0.48 13.19
C PRO A 336 16.22 -0.48 14.06
N GLU A 337 15.64 -1.59 14.46
CA GLU A 337 16.24 -2.61 15.31
C GLU A 337 16.18 -3.98 14.66
N ALA A 338 17.23 -4.77 14.83
CA ALA A 338 17.23 -6.16 14.41
C ALA A 338 16.31 -7.00 15.30
N LEU A 339 15.33 -7.67 14.71
CA LEU A 339 14.37 -8.50 15.43
C LEU A 339 14.78 -9.97 15.38
N SER A 340 14.97 -10.57 16.55
CA SER A 340 15.19 -12.02 16.68
C SER A 340 13.89 -12.79 16.43
N ARG A 341 14.02 -14.09 16.09
CA ARG A 341 12.87 -15.02 15.99
C ARG A 341 11.97 -14.98 17.25
N ALA A 342 12.59 -14.92 18.43
CA ALA A 342 11.86 -14.91 19.69
C ALA A 342 11.04 -13.63 19.88
N GLU A 343 11.56 -12.50 19.42
CA GLU A 343 10.84 -11.21 19.43
C GLU A 343 9.70 -11.20 18.43
N LEU A 344 9.92 -11.65 17.21
CA LEU A 344 8.86 -11.82 16.21
C LEU A 344 7.72 -12.68 16.74
N ARG A 345 8.04 -13.82 17.36
CA ARG A 345 7.05 -14.70 17.98
C ARG A 345 6.26 -14.02 19.09
N ARG A 346 6.94 -13.26 19.96
CA ARG A 346 6.29 -12.49 21.05
C ARG A 346 5.35 -11.42 20.49
N ILE A 347 5.79 -10.71 19.45
CA ILE A 347 4.98 -9.69 18.78
C ILE A 347 3.73 -10.34 18.17
N TYR A 348 3.86 -11.43 17.41
CA TYR A 348 2.70 -12.16 16.88
C TYR A 348 1.74 -12.64 17.98
N ALA A 349 2.28 -13.21 19.07
CA ALA A 349 1.45 -13.69 20.16
C ALA A 349 0.60 -12.58 20.81
N ARG A 350 1.16 -11.38 20.94
CA ARG A 350 0.44 -10.20 21.44
C ARG A 350 -0.50 -9.63 20.41
N ALA A 351 -0.05 -9.48 19.17
CA ALA A 351 -0.80 -8.91 18.06
C ALA A 351 -2.07 -9.71 17.70
N LEU A 352 -2.02 -11.02 17.91
CA LEU A 352 -3.13 -11.93 17.63
C LEU A 352 -3.95 -12.28 18.88
N THR A 353 -3.76 -11.55 19.97
CA THR A 353 -4.59 -11.66 21.19
C THR A 353 -5.42 -10.38 21.35
N PRO A 354 -6.77 -10.48 21.43
CA PRO A 354 -7.61 -9.30 21.62
C PRO A 354 -7.23 -8.49 22.87
N VAL A 355 -7.24 -7.17 22.74
CA VAL A 355 -7.00 -6.27 23.87
C VAL A 355 -8.18 -6.37 24.85
N SER A 356 -7.91 -6.47 26.14
CA SER A 356 -8.93 -6.70 27.15
C SER A 356 -8.77 -5.80 28.39
N GLY A 357 -9.78 -5.82 29.26
CA GLY A 357 -9.76 -5.14 30.55
C GLY A 357 -9.61 -3.61 30.43
N MET A 358 -8.86 -3.02 31.36
CA MET A 358 -8.66 -1.58 31.46
C MET A 358 -7.90 -1.02 30.26
N GLU A 359 -6.94 -1.78 29.70
CA GLU A 359 -6.20 -1.34 28.50
C GLU A 359 -7.14 -1.11 27.32
N ARG A 360 -8.12 -2.02 27.11
CA ARG A 360 -9.11 -1.87 26.05
C ARG A 360 -9.88 -0.55 26.16
N GLN A 361 -10.36 -0.22 27.37
CA GLN A 361 -11.11 1.02 27.59
C GLN A 361 -10.26 2.25 27.30
N VAL A 362 -9.03 2.28 27.77
CA VAL A 362 -8.09 3.40 27.49
C VAL A 362 -7.83 3.56 26.00
N CYS A 363 -7.65 2.47 25.26
CA CYS A 363 -7.41 2.51 23.81
C CYS A 363 -8.63 3.06 23.07
N VAL A 364 -9.84 2.59 23.42
CA VAL A 364 -11.11 3.07 22.82
C VAL A 364 -11.32 4.55 23.11
N ASP A 365 -11.18 4.97 24.36
CA ASP A 365 -11.37 6.36 24.76
C ASP A 365 -10.40 7.28 24.02
N LEU A 366 -9.11 6.90 23.94
CA LEU A 366 -8.11 7.69 23.23
C LEU A 366 -8.46 7.88 21.76
N TRP A 367 -8.87 6.82 21.08
CA TRP A 367 -9.28 6.93 19.67
C TRP A 367 -10.57 7.76 19.53
N GLN A 368 -11.57 7.56 20.38
CA GLN A 368 -12.84 8.30 20.30
C GLN A 368 -12.66 9.81 20.50
N TYR A 369 -11.74 10.22 21.36
CA TYR A 369 -11.43 11.65 21.61
C TYR A 369 -10.35 12.23 20.70
N TYR A 370 -9.69 11.41 19.90
CA TYR A 370 -8.68 11.89 18.96
C TYR A 370 -9.28 12.84 17.93
N GLY A 371 -8.72 14.05 17.83
CA GLY A 371 -9.15 15.06 16.85
C GLY A 371 -10.42 15.86 17.22
N GLN A 372 -10.92 15.73 18.49
CA GLN A 372 -12.05 16.55 18.99
C GLN A 372 -11.59 17.92 19.48
#